data_b9868e330c0c62e9c78bd14ce72bcd37
#
_entry.id   b9868e330c0c62e9c78bd14ce72bcd37
#
_cell.length_a   1.000
_cell.length_b   1.000
_cell.length_c   1.000
_cell.angle_alpha   90.00
_cell.angle_beta   90.00
_cell.angle_gamma   90.00
#
_symmetry.space_group_name_H-M   'P 1'
#
loop_
_entity.id
_entity.type
_entity.pdbx_description
1 polymer ?
#
loop_
_entity_poly.entity_id
_entity_poly.type
_entity_poly.pdbx_seq_one_letter_code
_entity_poly.pdbx_strand_id
1 'polypeptide(L)'
;MAREFSLAKTRNIGIMAHIDAGKTTTTERILYYTGIVHKIGEVHEGAATMDWMAQEQERGITITSAATTCHWKDHRINIIDTPGHVDFTVEVERSLRVLDGSVAVFSAKGGVEPQSETVWRQASNYGVPRIAYVNKMDTVGADFFNVVDMMKSRLGANSVACLLYTSDAADDMQCV
;
A
#
# COMPACT_ATOMS: atom_id res chain seq x y z
N MET A 1 8.22 23.48 -21.88
CA MET A 1 6.81 23.07 -21.71
C MET A 1 6.38 23.42 -20.30
N ALA A 2 5.25 24.10 -20.14
CA ALA A 2 4.65 24.33 -18.82
C ALA A 2 4.19 23.01 -18.21
N ARG A 3 4.37 22.81 -16.91
CA ARG A 3 3.86 21.63 -16.21
C ARG A 3 2.33 21.71 -16.12
N GLU A 4 1.66 20.63 -16.40
CA GLU A 4 0.20 20.52 -16.26
C GLU A 4 -0.24 20.70 -14.80
N PHE A 5 0.52 20.08 -13.86
CA PHE A 5 0.30 20.22 -12.43
C PHE A 5 1.50 20.86 -11.74
N SER A 6 1.24 21.75 -10.78
CA SER A 6 2.28 22.34 -9.94
C SER A 6 2.86 21.26 -9.01
N LEU A 7 4.10 21.48 -8.52
CA LEU A 7 4.72 20.58 -7.55
C LEU A 7 3.92 20.47 -6.26
N ALA A 8 3.24 21.55 -5.84
CA ALA A 8 2.36 21.55 -4.67
C ALA A 8 1.17 20.61 -4.82
N LYS A 9 0.76 20.29 -6.05
CA LYS A 9 -0.35 19.39 -6.36
C LYS A 9 0.12 18.01 -6.87
N THR A 10 1.39 17.72 -6.82
CA THR A 10 1.94 16.41 -7.22
C THR A 10 2.41 15.66 -5.98
N ARG A 11 2.05 14.36 -5.86
CA ARG A 11 2.47 13.49 -4.77
C ARG A 11 2.94 12.14 -5.30
N ASN A 12 4.06 11.68 -4.78
CA ASN A 12 4.60 10.34 -5.02
C ASN A 12 4.29 9.47 -3.81
N ILE A 13 3.45 8.48 -3.97
CA ILE A 13 2.98 7.61 -2.89
C ILE A 13 3.51 6.20 -3.14
N GLY A 14 4.21 5.62 -2.17
CA GLY A 14 4.63 4.23 -2.19
C GLY A 14 3.58 3.32 -1.56
N ILE A 15 3.33 2.16 -2.15
CA ILE A 15 2.53 1.11 -1.50
C ILE A 15 3.46 -0.04 -1.14
N MET A 16 3.55 -0.33 0.14
CA MET A 16 4.40 -1.37 0.69
C MET A 16 3.56 -2.36 1.50
N ALA A 17 3.84 -3.63 1.33
CA ALA A 17 3.09 -4.68 1.98
C ALA A 17 3.93 -5.96 2.11
N HIS A 18 3.57 -6.80 3.07
CA HIS A 18 3.98 -8.19 3.05
C HIS A 18 3.33 -8.95 1.88
N ILE A 19 3.92 -10.08 1.47
CA ILE A 19 3.34 -10.99 0.48
C ILE A 19 1.91 -11.36 0.93
N ASP A 20 0.99 -11.36 0.00
CA ASP A 20 -0.44 -11.66 0.24
C ASP A 20 -1.19 -10.72 1.19
N ALA A 21 -0.60 -9.61 1.66
CA ALA A 21 -1.36 -8.61 2.43
C ALA A 21 -2.41 -7.85 1.59
N GLY A 22 -2.34 -7.97 0.26
CA GLY A 22 -3.27 -7.33 -0.68
C GLY A 22 -2.76 -6.02 -1.26
N LYS A 23 -1.44 -5.92 -1.48
CA LYS A 23 -0.81 -4.76 -2.12
C LYS A 23 -1.41 -4.46 -3.49
N THR A 24 -1.33 -5.41 -4.41
CA THR A 24 -1.85 -5.27 -5.78
C THR A 24 -3.35 -4.98 -5.77
N THR A 25 -4.13 -5.68 -4.95
CA THR A 25 -5.57 -5.41 -4.79
C THR A 25 -5.84 -3.98 -4.34
N THR A 26 -5.06 -3.45 -3.39
CA THR A 26 -5.22 -2.07 -2.90
C THR A 26 -4.91 -1.07 -4.01
N THR A 27 -3.82 -1.28 -4.77
CA THR A 27 -3.43 -0.45 -5.90
C THR A 27 -4.51 -0.45 -6.99
N GLU A 28 -4.99 -1.62 -7.39
CA GLU A 28 -6.06 -1.76 -8.39
C GLU A 28 -7.35 -1.05 -7.96
N ARG A 29 -7.72 -1.12 -6.68
CA ARG A 29 -8.88 -0.39 -6.15
C ARG A 29 -8.70 1.12 -6.23
N ILE A 30 -7.51 1.64 -5.92
CA ILE A 30 -7.22 3.08 -6.06
C ILE A 30 -7.34 3.49 -7.53
N LEU A 31 -6.77 2.72 -8.46
CA LEU A 31 -6.85 3.00 -9.89
C LEU A 31 -8.29 2.93 -10.43
N TYR A 32 -9.09 2.01 -9.92
CA TYR A 32 -10.50 1.92 -10.26
C TYR A 32 -11.29 3.14 -9.79
N TYR A 33 -11.17 3.53 -8.51
CA TYR A 33 -11.88 4.68 -7.96
C TYR A 33 -11.42 6.03 -8.53
N THR A 34 -10.19 6.09 -9.04
CA THR A 34 -9.68 7.29 -9.75
C THR A 34 -10.02 7.29 -11.25
N GLY A 35 -10.73 6.26 -11.75
CA GLY A 35 -11.20 6.17 -13.12
C GLY A 35 -10.13 5.82 -14.16
N ILE A 36 -8.95 5.38 -13.72
CA ILE A 36 -7.87 4.95 -14.63
C ILE A 36 -8.20 3.56 -15.20
N VAL A 37 -8.76 2.68 -14.38
CA VAL A 37 -9.16 1.33 -14.77
C VAL A 37 -10.68 1.22 -14.71
N HIS A 38 -11.30 0.71 -15.75
CA HIS A 38 -12.76 0.58 -15.85
C HIS A 38 -13.29 -0.74 -15.25
N LYS A 39 -12.41 -1.70 -15.01
CA LYS A 39 -12.76 -3.01 -14.46
C LYS A 39 -11.74 -3.38 -13.38
N ILE A 40 -12.23 -3.87 -12.26
CA ILE A 40 -11.35 -4.34 -11.18
C ILE A 40 -10.72 -5.65 -11.68
N GLY A 41 -9.39 -5.64 -11.87
CA GLY A 41 -8.61 -6.84 -12.14
C GLY A 41 -8.42 -7.65 -10.85
N GLU A 42 -8.66 -8.95 -10.90
CA GLU A 42 -8.30 -9.84 -9.81
C GLU A 42 -6.91 -10.43 -10.06
N VAL A 43 -6.08 -10.45 -9.03
CA VAL A 43 -4.70 -10.97 -9.09
C VAL A 43 -4.68 -12.44 -9.56
N HIS A 44 -5.69 -13.22 -9.13
CA HIS A 44 -5.83 -14.63 -9.48
C HIS A 44 -6.22 -14.90 -10.94
N GLU A 45 -6.76 -13.89 -11.63
CA GLU A 45 -7.13 -13.99 -13.05
C GLU A 45 -6.07 -13.44 -14.01
N GLY A 46 -4.92 -12.96 -13.49
CA GLY A 46 -3.84 -12.37 -14.30
C GLY A 46 -4.23 -11.05 -14.99
N ALA A 47 -5.30 -10.40 -14.52
CA ALA A 47 -5.88 -9.20 -15.11
C ALA A 47 -5.44 -7.89 -14.41
N ALA A 48 -4.50 -7.96 -13.46
CA ALA A 48 -4.03 -6.80 -12.73
C ALA A 48 -3.14 -5.90 -13.61
N THR A 49 -3.47 -4.61 -13.67
CA THR A 49 -2.79 -3.63 -14.52
C THR A 49 -1.35 -3.35 -14.10
N MET A 50 -1.04 -3.55 -12.82
CA MET A 50 0.29 -3.27 -12.25
C MET A 50 1.27 -4.44 -12.39
N ASP A 51 0.79 -5.67 -12.51
CA ASP A 51 1.61 -6.87 -12.68
C ASP A 51 1.81 -7.13 -14.19
N TRP A 52 2.67 -6.34 -14.84
CA TRP A 52 2.87 -6.39 -16.28
C TRP A 52 3.85 -7.49 -16.75
N MET A 53 4.68 -8.04 -15.85
CA MET A 53 5.60 -9.13 -16.17
C MET A 53 4.91 -10.49 -16.00
N ALA A 54 5.11 -11.39 -16.97
CA ALA A 54 4.57 -12.75 -16.91
C ALA A 54 4.98 -13.49 -15.63
N GLN A 55 6.19 -13.24 -15.10
CA GLN A 55 6.68 -13.82 -13.85
C GLN A 55 6.00 -13.26 -12.60
N GLU A 56 5.57 -11.99 -12.64
CA GLU A 56 4.80 -11.36 -11.57
C GLU A 56 3.38 -11.94 -11.52
N GLN A 57 2.76 -12.10 -12.70
CA GLN A 57 1.43 -12.71 -12.83
C GLN A 57 1.42 -14.18 -12.38
N GLU A 58 2.45 -14.95 -12.76
CA GLU A 58 2.56 -16.37 -12.42
C GLU A 58 2.77 -16.59 -10.92
N ARG A 59 3.55 -15.71 -10.27
CA ARG A 59 3.92 -15.83 -8.86
C ARG A 59 3.06 -15.02 -7.90
N GLY A 60 2.27 -14.08 -8.42
CA GLY A 60 1.47 -13.16 -7.62
C GLY A 60 2.30 -12.19 -6.74
N ILE A 61 3.55 -11.92 -7.14
CA ILE A 61 4.46 -11.03 -6.40
C ILE A 61 5.01 -9.96 -7.33
N THR A 62 5.13 -8.72 -6.84
CA THR A 62 5.80 -7.62 -7.55
C THR A 62 7.30 -7.81 -7.48
N ILE A 63 7.96 -7.88 -8.64
CA ILE A 63 9.41 -8.03 -8.78
C ILE A 63 10.05 -6.68 -9.06
N THR A 64 9.47 -5.90 -9.96
CA THR A 64 9.98 -4.60 -10.39
C THR A 64 9.06 -3.48 -9.91
N SER A 65 9.64 -2.37 -9.43
CA SER A 65 8.83 -1.20 -9.07
C SER A 65 8.10 -0.65 -10.29
N ALA A 66 6.77 -0.67 -10.24
CA ALA A 66 5.91 -0.08 -11.26
C ALA A 66 5.41 1.29 -10.79
N ALA A 67 5.35 2.25 -11.70
CA ALA A 67 4.81 3.57 -11.40
C ALA A 67 3.60 3.87 -12.28
N THR A 68 2.48 4.17 -11.65
CA THR A 68 1.25 4.57 -12.34
C THR A 68 0.78 5.91 -11.83
N THR A 69 0.28 6.75 -12.73
CA THR A 69 -0.25 8.08 -12.38
C THR A 69 -1.76 8.06 -12.36
N CYS A 70 -2.35 8.58 -11.30
CA CYS A 70 -3.77 8.85 -11.23
C CYS A 70 -4.04 10.30 -10.79
N HIS A 71 -5.30 10.74 -10.93
CA HIS A 71 -5.71 12.09 -10.61
C HIS A 71 -6.87 12.04 -9.61
N TRP A 72 -6.76 12.84 -8.54
CA TRP A 72 -7.79 12.94 -7.54
C TRP A 72 -7.87 14.36 -6.95
N LYS A 73 -9.06 14.96 -6.96
CA LYS A 73 -9.30 16.32 -6.42
C LYS A 73 -8.23 17.34 -6.83
N ASP A 74 -8.01 17.49 -8.13
CA ASP A 74 -7.00 18.39 -8.72
C ASP A 74 -5.54 18.10 -8.34
N HIS A 75 -5.25 16.90 -7.84
CA HIS A 75 -3.90 16.44 -7.55
C HIS A 75 -3.49 15.33 -8.51
N ARG A 76 -2.23 15.39 -8.92
CA ARG A 76 -1.56 14.29 -9.62
C ARG A 76 -0.91 13.39 -8.57
N ILE A 77 -1.27 12.14 -8.56
CA ILE A 77 -0.75 11.13 -7.64
C ILE A 77 -0.01 10.09 -8.47
N ASN A 78 1.29 9.96 -8.24
CA ASN A 78 2.10 8.89 -8.80
C ASN A 78 2.16 7.78 -7.75
N ILE A 79 1.58 6.64 -8.06
CA ILE A 79 1.62 5.45 -7.22
C ILE A 79 2.84 4.64 -7.63
N ILE A 80 3.74 4.40 -6.69
CA ILE A 80 4.93 3.59 -6.89
C ILE A 80 4.72 2.29 -6.12
N ASP A 81 4.49 1.22 -6.87
CA ASP A 81 4.35 -0.10 -6.30
C ASP A 81 5.73 -0.68 -6.00
N THR A 82 6.03 -0.89 -4.72
CA THR A 82 7.33 -1.37 -4.27
C THR A 82 7.31 -2.87 -4.05
N PRO A 83 8.36 -3.61 -4.47
CA PRO A 83 8.47 -5.01 -4.15
C PRO A 83 8.38 -5.27 -2.65
N GLY A 84 7.61 -6.28 -2.25
CA GLY A 84 7.45 -6.67 -0.84
C GLY A 84 8.46 -7.70 -0.35
N HIS A 85 9.32 -8.21 -1.25
CA HIS A 85 10.25 -9.29 -0.93
C HIS A 85 11.62 -8.75 -0.49
N VAL A 86 12.23 -9.40 0.50
CA VAL A 86 13.54 -9.00 1.06
C VAL A 86 14.69 -9.02 0.06
N ASP A 87 14.60 -9.82 -0.98
CA ASP A 87 15.63 -9.91 -2.03
C ASP A 87 15.72 -8.66 -2.91
N PHE A 88 14.68 -7.80 -2.90
CA PHE A 88 14.60 -6.58 -3.71
C PHE A 88 14.90 -5.30 -2.93
N THR A 89 15.77 -5.38 -1.92
CA THR A 89 16.13 -4.26 -1.02
C THR A 89 16.55 -3.01 -1.79
N VAL A 90 17.33 -3.14 -2.86
CA VAL A 90 17.83 -2.02 -3.66
C VAL A 90 16.70 -1.29 -4.39
N GLU A 91 15.72 -2.02 -4.92
CA GLU A 91 14.55 -1.44 -5.60
C GLU A 91 13.65 -0.69 -4.59
N VAL A 92 13.47 -1.26 -3.40
CA VAL A 92 12.74 -0.61 -2.31
C VAL A 92 13.43 0.69 -1.90
N GLU A 93 14.74 0.69 -1.71
CA GLU A 93 15.51 1.89 -1.34
C GLU A 93 15.48 2.97 -2.41
N ARG A 94 15.56 2.60 -3.69
CA ARG A 94 15.43 3.56 -4.80
C ARG A 94 14.07 4.23 -4.81
N SER A 95 13.01 3.44 -4.59
CA SER A 95 11.65 3.94 -4.51
C SER A 95 11.47 4.89 -3.33
N LEU A 96 11.95 4.53 -2.13
CA LEU A 96 11.81 5.33 -0.92
C LEU A 96 12.41 6.74 -1.03
N ARG A 97 13.45 6.92 -1.84
CA ARG A 97 14.11 8.24 -2.03
C ARG A 97 13.25 9.29 -2.70
N VAL A 98 12.24 8.87 -3.46
CA VAL A 98 11.40 9.77 -4.26
C VAL A 98 9.99 9.91 -3.70
N LEU A 99 9.67 9.19 -2.61
CA LEU A 99 8.33 9.18 -2.01
C LEU A 99 8.09 10.41 -1.12
N ASP A 100 6.92 11.02 -1.28
CA ASP A 100 6.39 12.02 -0.35
C ASP A 100 5.71 11.34 0.86
N GLY A 101 5.26 10.12 0.70
CA GLY A 101 4.64 9.31 1.74
C GLY A 101 4.40 7.88 1.27
N SER A 102 4.00 7.01 2.18
CA SER A 102 3.73 5.61 1.86
C SER A 102 2.53 5.05 2.60
N VAL A 103 1.90 4.06 1.99
CA VAL A 103 0.83 3.25 2.56
C VAL A 103 1.42 1.88 2.89
N ALA A 104 1.44 1.54 4.17
CA ALA A 104 1.85 0.22 4.64
C ALA A 104 0.60 -0.65 4.82
N VAL A 105 0.46 -1.68 3.98
CA VAL A 105 -0.69 -2.58 4.01
C VAL A 105 -0.36 -3.78 4.88
N PHE A 106 -1.16 -4.01 5.91
CA PHE A 106 -1.08 -5.16 6.82
C PHE A 106 -2.29 -6.07 6.65
N SER A 107 -2.09 -7.37 6.79
CA SER A 107 -3.21 -8.31 6.88
C SER A 107 -3.79 -8.26 8.29
N ALA A 108 -5.11 -8.14 8.42
CA ALA A 108 -5.79 -8.15 9.72
C ALA A 108 -5.59 -9.44 10.52
N LYS A 109 -5.29 -10.55 9.84
CA LYS A 109 -5.00 -11.84 10.47
C LYS A 109 -3.51 -12.02 10.78
N GLY A 110 -2.62 -11.67 9.84
CA GLY A 110 -1.16 -11.87 9.97
C GLY A 110 -0.49 -10.77 10.79
N GLY A 111 -1.05 -9.56 10.77
CA GLY A 111 -0.48 -8.40 11.46
C GLY A 111 0.88 -7.98 10.90
N VAL A 112 1.80 -7.69 11.80
CA VAL A 112 3.17 -7.30 11.46
C VAL A 112 4.03 -8.55 11.26
N GLU A 113 4.49 -8.73 10.03
CA GLU A 113 5.35 -9.84 9.63
C GLU A 113 6.81 -9.37 9.41
N PRO A 114 7.82 -10.26 9.41
CA PRO A 114 9.23 -9.88 9.32
C PRO A 114 9.58 -9.01 8.10
N GLN A 115 8.93 -9.26 6.97
CA GLN A 115 9.12 -8.44 5.76
C GLN A 115 8.58 -7.02 5.96
N SER A 116 7.44 -6.87 6.62
CA SER A 116 6.87 -5.57 6.98
C SER A 116 7.80 -4.78 7.90
N GLU A 117 8.44 -5.45 8.87
CA GLU A 117 9.42 -4.82 9.76
C GLU A 117 10.62 -4.27 9.00
N THR A 118 11.13 -5.03 8.03
CA THR A 118 12.28 -4.62 7.20
C THR A 118 11.96 -3.37 6.40
N VAL A 119 10.86 -3.38 5.65
CA VAL A 119 10.45 -2.24 4.82
C VAL A 119 10.08 -1.03 5.68
N TRP A 120 9.44 -1.25 6.83
CA TRP A 120 9.13 -0.20 7.81
C TRP A 120 10.39 0.50 8.33
N ARG A 121 11.42 -0.27 8.67
CA ARG A 121 12.71 0.27 9.13
C ARG A 121 13.41 1.07 8.04
N GLN A 122 13.42 0.57 6.81
CA GLN A 122 13.95 1.29 5.66
C GLN A 122 13.23 2.63 5.45
N ALA A 123 11.90 2.63 5.46
CA ALA A 123 11.12 3.85 5.35
C ALA A 123 11.42 4.86 6.50
N SER A 124 11.70 4.35 7.72
CA SER A 124 12.14 5.19 8.85
C SER A 124 13.48 5.84 8.58
N ASN A 125 14.45 5.09 8.03
CA ASN A 125 15.78 5.61 7.72
C ASN A 125 15.74 6.73 6.67
N TYR A 126 14.79 6.67 5.74
CA TYR A 126 14.57 7.71 4.71
C TYR A 126 13.59 8.81 5.18
N GLY A 127 13.06 8.74 6.39
CA GLY A 127 12.14 9.75 6.93
C GLY A 127 10.80 9.81 6.20
N VAL A 128 10.39 8.74 5.52
CA VAL A 128 9.13 8.70 4.75
C VAL A 128 7.93 8.60 5.68
N PRO A 129 6.99 9.55 5.66
CA PRO A 129 5.74 9.47 6.43
C PRO A 129 4.90 8.26 5.99
N ARG A 130 4.17 7.66 6.93
CA ARG A 130 3.41 6.43 6.65
C ARG A 130 1.99 6.50 7.17
N ILE A 131 1.08 5.93 6.38
CA ILE A 131 -0.26 5.57 6.80
C ILE A 131 -0.33 4.04 6.79
N ALA A 132 -0.81 3.45 7.87
CA ALA A 132 -1.07 2.02 7.94
C ALA A 132 -2.49 1.73 7.42
N TYR A 133 -2.63 0.71 6.60
CA TYR A 133 -3.90 0.20 6.12
C TYR A 133 -4.04 -1.28 6.49
N VAL A 134 -4.98 -1.59 7.36
CA VAL A 134 -5.26 -2.96 7.78
C VAL A 134 -6.31 -3.55 6.84
N ASN A 135 -5.89 -4.53 6.05
CA ASN A 135 -6.67 -5.15 4.99
C ASN A 135 -7.16 -6.55 5.40
N LYS A 136 -8.09 -7.13 4.64
CA LYS A 136 -8.66 -8.46 4.86
C LYS A 136 -9.40 -8.60 6.19
N MET A 137 -10.18 -7.58 6.55
CA MET A 137 -11.00 -7.58 7.77
C MET A 137 -12.15 -8.60 7.73
N ASP A 138 -12.51 -9.07 6.54
CA ASP A 138 -13.49 -10.12 6.25
C ASP A 138 -12.97 -11.54 6.55
N THR A 139 -11.69 -11.71 6.79
CA THR A 139 -11.08 -13.02 7.02
C THR A 139 -11.34 -13.52 8.44
N VAL A 140 -11.64 -14.80 8.59
CA VAL A 140 -11.81 -15.42 9.92
C VAL A 140 -10.52 -15.31 10.74
N GLY A 141 -10.64 -14.71 11.93
CA GLY A 141 -9.51 -14.41 12.81
C GLY A 141 -8.84 -13.05 12.54
N ALA A 142 -9.49 -12.18 11.76
CA ALA A 142 -9.07 -10.80 11.61
C ALA A 142 -9.25 -10.03 12.93
N ASP A 143 -8.22 -9.28 13.33
CA ASP A 143 -8.25 -8.45 14.54
C ASP A 143 -7.47 -7.16 14.29
N PHE A 144 -8.20 -6.05 14.13
CA PHE A 144 -7.64 -4.73 13.88
C PHE A 144 -6.78 -4.24 15.06
N PHE A 145 -7.29 -4.38 16.28
CA PHE A 145 -6.59 -3.87 17.46
C PHE A 145 -5.32 -4.64 17.77
N ASN A 146 -5.33 -5.95 17.54
CA ASN A 146 -4.12 -6.77 17.62
C ASN A 146 -3.03 -6.27 16.64
N VAL A 147 -3.40 -5.91 15.40
CA VAL A 147 -2.45 -5.34 14.44
C VAL A 147 -1.88 -4.00 14.95
N VAL A 148 -2.72 -3.12 15.49
CA VAL A 148 -2.28 -1.85 16.09
C VAL A 148 -1.28 -2.08 17.24
N ASP A 149 -1.54 -3.05 18.12
CA ASP A 149 -0.65 -3.39 19.23
C ASP A 149 0.66 -4.04 18.73
N MET A 150 0.61 -4.86 17.70
CA MET A 150 1.80 -5.37 17.02
C MET A 150 2.63 -4.25 16.40
N MET A 151 2.00 -3.23 15.81
CA MET A 151 2.71 -2.05 15.27
C MET A 151 3.44 -1.29 16.38
N LYS A 152 2.81 -1.12 17.54
CA LYS A 152 3.46 -0.48 18.71
C LYS A 152 4.62 -1.31 19.23
N SER A 153 4.40 -2.60 19.46
CA SER A 153 5.38 -3.49 20.09
C SER A 153 6.55 -3.88 19.21
N ARG A 154 6.30 -4.19 17.93
CA ARG A 154 7.33 -4.67 16.98
C ARG A 154 7.98 -3.57 16.16
N LEU A 155 7.19 -2.57 15.73
CA LEU A 155 7.69 -1.48 14.89
C LEU A 155 8.08 -0.24 15.70
N GLY A 156 7.77 -0.19 16.99
CA GLY A 156 7.95 1.01 17.82
C GLY A 156 7.12 2.20 17.30
N ALA A 157 6.03 1.93 16.58
CA ALA A 157 5.22 2.96 15.96
C ALA A 157 4.31 3.63 16.99
N ASN A 158 4.25 4.96 16.98
CA ASN A 158 3.21 5.69 17.67
C ASN A 158 1.95 5.71 16.82
N SER A 159 1.29 4.54 16.72
CA SER A 159 0.12 4.36 15.88
C SER A 159 -1.14 4.90 16.53
N VAL A 160 -1.89 5.70 15.77
CA VAL A 160 -3.20 6.23 16.17
C VAL A 160 -4.23 5.66 15.18
N ALA A 161 -5.26 4.99 15.71
CA ALA A 161 -6.37 4.53 14.90
C ALA A 161 -7.19 5.73 14.43
N CYS A 162 -7.34 5.90 13.13
CA CYS A 162 -8.07 7.02 12.53
C CYS A 162 -9.42 6.57 11.97
N LEU A 163 -9.41 5.49 11.16
CA LEU A 163 -10.61 4.94 10.57
C LEU A 163 -10.68 3.44 10.88
N LEU A 164 -11.78 3.01 11.45
CA LEU A 164 -12.12 1.60 11.60
C LEU A 164 -13.34 1.32 10.73
N TYR A 165 -13.16 0.50 9.71
CA TYR A 165 -14.24 0.07 8.83
C TYR A 165 -14.65 -1.35 9.20
N THR A 166 -15.90 -1.53 9.65
CA THR A 166 -16.48 -2.84 9.92
C THR A 166 -17.43 -3.23 8.79
N SER A 167 -17.74 -4.51 8.64
CA SER A 167 -18.62 -5.02 7.58
C SER A 167 -20.04 -4.44 7.61
N ASP A 168 -20.47 -3.93 8.76
CA ASP A 168 -21.77 -3.27 8.94
C ASP A 168 -21.69 -1.75 8.86
N ALA A 169 -20.58 -1.22 8.42
CA ALA A 169 -20.14 0.15 8.59
C ALA A 169 -20.64 1.13 7.53
N ALA A 170 -21.83 0.98 7.02
CA ALA A 170 -22.50 2.15 6.49
C ALA A 170 -22.73 3.20 7.60
N ASP A 171 -22.76 2.78 8.87
CA ASP A 171 -23.14 3.62 10.01
C ASP A 171 -22.03 3.89 11.05
N ASP A 172 -20.90 3.17 11.04
CA ASP A 172 -19.87 3.29 12.08
C ASP A 172 -18.51 3.75 11.54
N MET A 173 -18.43 4.98 11.06
CA MET A 173 -17.14 5.65 10.88
C MET A 173 -16.75 6.30 12.22
N GLN A 174 -15.95 5.61 13.03
CA GLN A 174 -15.31 6.23 14.20
C GLN A 174 -13.90 6.69 13.83
N CYS A 175 -13.73 8.01 13.74
CA CYS A 175 -12.42 8.64 13.86
C CYS A 175 -12.08 8.78 15.34
N VAL A 176 -11.00 8.17 15.78
CA VAL A 176 -10.43 8.36 17.13
C VAL A 176 -9.12 9.09 17.01
#